data_9a302a37ac7588fa7d2c472ac5d75eda
#
_entry.id   9a302a37ac7588fa7d2c472ac5d75eda
#
_cell.length_a   1.000
_cell.length_b   1.000
_cell.length_c   1.000
_cell.angle_alpha   90.00
_cell.angle_beta   90.00
_cell.angle_gamma   90.00
#
_symmetry.space_group_name_H-M   'P 1'
#
loop_
_entity.id
_entity.type
_entity.pdbx_description
1 polymer ?
#
loop_
_entity_poly.entity_id
_entity_poly.type
_entity_poly.pdbx_seq_one_letter_code
_entity_poly.pdbx_strand_id
1 'polypeptide(L)'
;MQPVRASWLIAYLRKKRDIMLQLGFIRSQKENALSGLKKKNFKELDLVDRVLEADDLRKKLQVQSDDLLAKRNAASKAIGVLIAQGHKEEAEVSKNQIAELKEAIDGFAAQLAETEELLSKLLVRLPNIPNEIVPAGVGAEDNQVVRQSTDTPLLYDGAVPHWDLITTYDLVDFQTGVKITGSGFPLYKGRGAKLQRALIQYFLDYNTAAGYTEYLPPFMVNEASAYGTGQLPDKEGQMYYMPADNFYLIPTAEVPITNIYRDEIIPHASLPIKMTAYTPCFRREAGSFGKDVRGLNRVHQFDKVEIVCLTEAEK
;
A
#
# COMPACT_ATOMS: atom_id res chain seq x y z
N MET A 1 27.70 13.14 28.66
CA MET A 1 26.71 12.48 27.76
C MET A 1 27.16 11.03 27.56
N GLN A 2 26.49 10.09 28.21
CA GLN A 2 26.81 8.66 28.02
C GLN A 2 26.15 8.17 26.76
N PRO A 3 26.80 7.32 25.95
CA PRO A 3 26.19 6.76 24.75
C PRO A 3 25.05 5.81 25.16
N VAL A 4 23.84 6.12 24.71
CA VAL A 4 22.67 5.24 24.85
C VAL A 4 23.01 3.91 24.17
N ARG A 5 23.00 2.84 24.96
CA ARG A 5 23.47 1.51 24.57
C ARG A 5 22.70 1.02 23.32
N ALA A 6 23.40 0.75 22.24
CA ALA A 6 22.92 0.18 20.99
C ALA A 6 22.04 -1.08 21.16
N SER A 7 22.18 -1.78 22.29
CA SER A 7 21.37 -2.95 22.64
C SER A 7 19.87 -2.67 22.83
N TRP A 8 19.50 -1.48 23.34
CA TRP A 8 18.09 -1.08 23.51
C TRP A 8 17.43 -0.79 22.18
N LEU A 9 18.13 -0.11 21.28
CA LEU A 9 17.64 0.21 19.94
C LEU A 9 17.40 -1.07 19.10
N ILE A 10 18.32 -2.05 19.22
CA ILE A 10 18.21 -3.34 18.55
C ILE A 10 17.05 -4.18 19.10
N ALA A 11 16.85 -4.19 20.42
CA ALA A 11 15.74 -4.89 21.07
C ALA A 11 14.39 -4.25 20.75
N TYR A 12 14.34 -2.92 20.71
CA TYR A 12 13.16 -2.16 20.35
C TYR A 12 12.78 -2.32 18.87
N LEU A 13 13.74 -2.24 17.95
CA LEU A 13 13.54 -2.48 16.53
C LEU A 13 13.13 -3.94 16.22
N ARG A 14 13.63 -4.91 17.01
CA ARG A 14 13.17 -6.31 16.95
C ARG A 14 11.69 -6.44 17.34
N LYS A 15 11.26 -5.82 18.45
CA LYS A 15 9.88 -5.92 18.94
C LYS A 15 8.84 -5.29 18.00
N LYS A 16 9.21 -4.28 17.19
CA LYS A 16 8.33 -3.64 16.20
C LYS A 16 8.29 -4.31 14.81
N ARG A 17 9.27 -5.18 14.51
CA ARG A 17 9.24 -5.97 13.27
C ARG A 17 8.12 -7.01 13.23
N ASP A 18 7.51 -7.31 14.38
CA ASP A 18 6.49 -8.36 14.52
C ASP A 18 5.06 -7.90 14.17
N ILE A 19 4.85 -6.61 13.83
CA ILE A 19 3.50 -6.05 13.60
C ILE A 19 3.05 -6.16 12.14
N MET A 20 3.98 -6.24 11.18
CA MET A 20 3.67 -6.41 9.74
C MET A 20 4.05 -7.81 9.29
N LEU A 21 3.25 -8.38 8.37
CA LEU A 21 3.49 -9.73 7.83
C LEU A 21 4.67 -9.72 6.84
N GLN A 22 5.85 -9.45 7.38
CA GLN A 22 7.11 -9.46 6.63
C GLN A 22 7.63 -10.89 6.48
N LEU A 23 8.42 -11.13 5.44
CA LEU A 23 9.04 -12.42 5.16
C LEU A 23 9.86 -12.94 6.35
N GLY A 24 10.60 -12.06 7.04
CA GLY A 24 11.35 -12.40 8.25
C GLY A 24 10.47 -12.88 9.41
N PHE A 25 9.30 -12.24 9.60
CA PHE A 25 8.30 -12.66 10.58
C PHE A 25 7.70 -14.02 10.21
N ILE A 26 7.26 -14.18 8.94
CA ILE A 26 6.70 -15.45 8.45
C ILE A 26 7.69 -16.61 8.69
N ARG A 27 8.97 -16.39 8.44
CA ARG A 27 10.01 -17.40 8.60
C ARG A 27 10.29 -17.75 10.06
N SER A 28 10.38 -16.74 10.93
CA SER A 28 10.74 -16.93 12.34
C SER A 28 9.57 -17.34 13.23
N GLN A 29 8.32 -17.00 12.81
CA GLN A 29 7.11 -17.18 13.60
C GLN A 29 5.94 -17.74 12.77
N LYS A 30 6.22 -18.78 11.98
CA LYS A 30 5.25 -19.39 11.06
C LYS A 30 3.92 -19.74 11.73
N GLU A 31 3.97 -20.34 12.90
CA GLU A 31 2.77 -20.76 13.64
C GLU A 31 1.93 -19.54 14.06
N ASN A 32 2.57 -18.46 14.50
CA ASN A 32 1.88 -17.22 14.84
C ASN A 32 1.24 -16.57 13.61
N ALA A 33 1.93 -16.58 12.46
CA ALA A 33 1.38 -16.11 11.21
C ALA A 33 0.14 -16.92 10.81
N LEU A 34 0.22 -18.25 10.84
CA LEU A 34 -0.89 -19.16 10.52
C LEU A 34 -2.07 -18.97 11.48
N SER A 35 -1.80 -18.83 12.79
CA SER A 35 -2.83 -18.59 13.80
C SER A 35 -3.57 -17.26 13.55
N GLY A 36 -2.82 -16.19 13.27
CA GLY A 36 -3.40 -14.88 12.96
C GLY A 36 -4.21 -14.87 11.67
N LEU A 37 -3.74 -15.57 10.62
CA LEU A 37 -4.47 -15.73 9.36
C LEU A 37 -5.77 -16.53 9.55
N LYS A 38 -5.75 -17.61 10.37
CA LYS A 38 -6.95 -18.37 10.74
C LYS A 38 -7.94 -17.50 11.50
N LYS A 39 -7.47 -16.68 12.46
CA LYS A 39 -8.28 -15.73 13.23
C LYS A 39 -8.99 -14.72 12.32
N LYS A 40 -8.34 -14.30 11.23
CA LYS A 40 -8.89 -13.44 10.18
C LYS A 40 -9.76 -14.18 9.16
N ASN A 41 -9.99 -15.47 9.35
CA ASN A 41 -10.75 -16.33 8.44
C ASN A 41 -10.15 -16.40 7.01
N PHE A 42 -8.83 -16.20 6.89
CA PHE A 42 -8.13 -16.32 5.62
C PHE A 42 -8.11 -17.79 5.16
N LYS A 43 -8.45 -18.05 3.89
CA LYS A 43 -8.69 -19.41 3.39
C LYS A 43 -7.43 -20.07 2.82
N GLU A 44 -6.55 -19.29 2.22
CA GLU A 44 -5.37 -19.79 1.48
C GLU A 44 -4.15 -19.93 2.42
N LEU A 45 -4.25 -20.77 3.44
CA LEU A 45 -3.19 -20.92 4.45
C LEU A 45 -1.91 -21.56 3.87
N ASP A 46 -2.02 -22.37 2.82
CA ASP A 46 -0.91 -22.94 2.05
C ASP A 46 -0.01 -21.88 1.41
N LEU A 47 -0.54 -20.68 1.22
CA LEU A 47 0.21 -19.54 0.67
C LEU A 47 1.44 -19.20 1.54
N VAL A 48 1.39 -19.45 2.85
CA VAL A 48 2.52 -19.25 3.77
C VAL A 48 3.69 -20.17 3.40
N ASP A 49 3.42 -21.43 3.10
CA ASP A 49 4.45 -22.39 2.70
C ASP A 49 5.02 -22.04 1.32
N ARG A 50 4.18 -21.70 0.36
CA ARG A 50 4.61 -21.26 -0.96
C ARG A 50 5.50 -20.02 -0.93
N VAL A 51 5.22 -19.06 -0.03
CA VAL A 51 6.09 -17.89 0.20
C VAL A 51 7.45 -18.30 0.73
N LEU A 52 7.51 -19.25 1.68
CA LEU A 52 8.76 -19.74 2.25
C LEU A 52 9.59 -20.53 1.22
N GLU A 53 8.94 -21.36 0.42
CA GLU A 53 9.58 -22.11 -0.67
C GLU A 53 10.18 -21.17 -1.73
N ALA A 54 9.44 -20.14 -2.14
CA ALA A 54 9.93 -19.14 -3.08
C ALA A 54 11.13 -18.35 -2.51
N ASP A 55 11.11 -17.98 -1.21
CA ASP A 55 12.25 -17.32 -0.57
C ASP A 55 13.48 -18.24 -0.45
N ASP A 56 13.28 -19.54 -0.19
CA ASP A 56 14.38 -20.50 -0.13
C ASP A 56 15.01 -20.70 -1.50
N LEU A 57 14.22 -20.77 -2.56
CA LEU A 57 14.70 -20.80 -3.94
C LEU A 57 15.47 -19.50 -4.28
N ARG A 58 14.90 -18.33 -3.96
CA ARG A 58 15.56 -17.03 -4.15
C ARG A 58 16.93 -16.99 -3.48
N LYS A 59 17.03 -17.41 -2.22
CA LYS A 59 18.31 -17.45 -1.48
C LYS A 59 19.32 -18.38 -2.14
N LYS A 60 18.87 -19.56 -2.56
CA LYS A 60 19.73 -20.52 -3.26
C LYS A 60 20.28 -19.94 -4.56
N LEU A 61 19.43 -19.35 -5.38
CA LEU A 61 19.82 -18.70 -6.64
C LEU A 61 20.76 -17.51 -6.40
N GLN A 62 20.51 -16.70 -5.36
CA GLN A 62 21.39 -15.59 -4.98
C GLN A 62 22.80 -16.09 -4.65
N VAL A 63 22.93 -17.11 -3.80
CA VAL A 63 24.24 -17.68 -3.44
C VAL A 63 24.96 -18.21 -4.68
N GLN A 64 24.25 -18.90 -5.57
CA GLN A 64 24.84 -19.42 -6.80
C GLN A 64 25.30 -18.31 -7.75
N SER A 65 24.51 -17.25 -7.88
CA SER A 65 24.85 -16.06 -8.66
C SER A 65 26.09 -15.36 -8.09
N ASP A 66 26.14 -15.15 -6.78
CA ASP A 66 27.26 -14.50 -6.10
C ASP A 66 28.56 -15.30 -6.25
N ASP A 67 28.50 -16.63 -6.14
CA ASP A 67 29.64 -17.52 -6.36
C ASP A 67 30.19 -17.41 -7.79
N LEU A 68 29.31 -17.39 -8.80
CA LEU A 68 29.71 -17.22 -10.20
C LEU A 68 30.29 -15.84 -10.48
N LEU A 69 29.71 -14.79 -9.90
CA LEU A 69 30.25 -13.43 -9.97
C LEU A 69 31.63 -13.34 -9.34
N ALA A 70 31.86 -13.98 -8.20
CA ALA A 70 33.16 -14.05 -7.55
C ALA A 70 34.21 -14.76 -8.43
N LYS A 71 33.83 -15.91 -9.03
CA LYS A 71 34.69 -16.67 -9.99
C LYS A 71 35.04 -15.82 -11.22
N ARG A 72 34.05 -15.16 -11.82
CA ARG A 72 34.27 -14.25 -12.96
C ARG A 72 35.23 -13.12 -12.61
N ASN A 73 35.04 -12.49 -11.45
CA ASN A 73 35.90 -11.39 -11.00
C ASN A 73 37.35 -11.87 -10.75
N ALA A 74 37.52 -13.06 -10.17
CA ALA A 74 38.85 -13.68 -9.99
C ALA A 74 39.53 -14.00 -11.34
N ALA A 75 38.79 -14.60 -12.27
CA ALA A 75 39.30 -14.90 -13.62
C ALA A 75 39.67 -13.62 -14.38
N SER A 76 38.88 -12.56 -14.30
CA SER A 76 39.17 -11.26 -14.92
C SER A 76 40.46 -10.64 -14.39
N LYS A 77 40.75 -10.75 -13.08
CA LYS A 77 41.99 -10.30 -12.47
C LYS A 77 43.17 -11.14 -12.95
N ALA A 78 42.99 -12.47 -13.04
CA ALA A 78 44.05 -13.37 -13.52
C ALA A 78 44.46 -13.09 -14.97
N ILE A 79 43.52 -12.78 -15.84
CA ILE A 79 43.81 -12.39 -17.23
C ILE A 79 44.73 -11.17 -17.29
N GLY A 80 44.48 -10.15 -16.45
CA GLY A 80 45.33 -8.96 -16.37
C GLY A 80 46.80 -9.31 -16.03
N VAL A 81 47.00 -10.25 -15.09
CA VAL A 81 48.31 -10.73 -14.68
C VAL A 81 49.00 -11.54 -15.81
N LEU A 82 48.27 -12.49 -16.44
CA LEU A 82 48.75 -13.32 -17.53
C LEU A 82 49.22 -12.48 -18.76
N ILE A 83 48.42 -11.47 -19.10
CA ILE A 83 48.79 -10.54 -20.20
C ILE A 83 50.05 -9.76 -19.85
N ALA A 84 50.19 -9.27 -18.61
CA ALA A 84 51.36 -8.54 -18.16
C ALA A 84 52.65 -9.41 -18.16
N GLN A 85 52.49 -10.73 -17.95
CA GLN A 85 53.58 -11.74 -17.98
C GLN A 85 53.85 -12.31 -19.37
N GLY A 86 53.07 -11.95 -20.38
CA GLY A 86 53.26 -12.41 -21.76
C GLY A 86 52.62 -13.77 -22.10
N HIS A 87 51.87 -14.38 -21.18
CA HIS A 87 51.20 -15.70 -21.31
C HIS A 87 49.89 -15.58 -22.14
N LYS A 88 50.00 -15.30 -23.42
CA LYS A 88 48.82 -15.01 -24.28
C LYS A 88 47.86 -16.20 -24.45
N GLU A 89 48.37 -17.42 -24.58
CA GLU A 89 47.53 -18.61 -24.76
C GLU A 89 46.69 -18.90 -23.50
N GLU A 90 47.28 -18.80 -22.31
CA GLU A 90 46.56 -18.98 -21.04
C GLU A 90 45.55 -17.88 -20.79
N ALA A 91 45.88 -16.65 -21.21
CA ALA A 91 44.93 -15.54 -21.16
C ALA A 91 43.72 -15.76 -22.08
N GLU A 92 43.89 -16.39 -23.25
CA GLU A 92 42.79 -16.69 -24.17
C GLU A 92 41.88 -17.81 -23.63
N VAL A 93 42.43 -18.85 -23.01
CA VAL A 93 41.67 -19.89 -22.30
C VAL A 93 40.83 -19.26 -21.18
N SER A 94 41.44 -18.37 -20.42
CA SER A 94 40.69 -17.67 -19.32
C SER A 94 39.58 -16.75 -19.83
N LYS A 95 39.73 -16.13 -21.02
CA LYS A 95 38.65 -15.36 -21.64
C LYS A 95 37.46 -16.24 -22.04
N ASN A 96 37.74 -17.44 -22.61
CA ASN A 96 36.65 -18.37 -22.96
C ASN A 96 35.90 -18.83 -21.72
N GLN A 97 36.61 -19.11 -20.61
CA GLN A 97 35.97 -19.41 -19.33
C GLN A 97 35.10 -18.26 -18.82
N ILE A 98 35.52 -16.98 -18.99
CA ILE A 98 34.68 -15.84 -18.62
C ILE A 98 33.43 -15.77 -19.50
N ALA A 99 33.50 -16.11 -20.77
CA ALA A 99 32.32 -16.12 -21.65
C ALA A 99 31.27 -17.16 -21.17
N GLU A 100 31.73 -18.38 -20.84
CA GLU A 100 30.85 -19.44 -20.28
C GLU A 100 30.26 -19.00 -18.92
N LEU A 101 31.07 -18.41 -18.05
CA LEU A 101 30.59 -17.88 -16.76
C LEU A 101 29.57 -16.77 -16.93
N LYS A 102 29.72 -15.92 -17.96
CA LYS A 102 28.77 -14.86 -18.25
C LYS A 102 27.39 -15.41 -18.62
N GLU A 103 27.34 -16.41 -19.50
CA GLU A 103 26.09 -17.03 -19.90
C GLU A 103 25.38 -17.69 -18.69
N ALA A 104 26.14 -18.38 -17.82
CA ALA A 104 25.60 -18.94 -16.60
C ALA A 104 25.09 -17.87 -15.63
N ILE A 105 25.81 -16.75 -15.46
CA ILE A 105 25.40 -15.61 -14.62
C ILE A 105 24.10 -15.00 -15.14
N ASP A 106 24.00 -14.77 -16.46
CA ASP A 106 22.81 -14.19 -17.08
C ASP A 106 21.60 -15.14 -16.89
N GLY A 107 21.81 -16.46 -16.99
CA GLY A 107 20.79 -17.47 -16.73
C GLY A 107 20.30 -17.47 -15.26
N PHE A 108 21.20 -17.38 -14.28
CA PHE A 108 20.82 -17.28 -12.87
C PHE A 108 20.17 -15.94 -12.54
N ALA A 109 20.61 -14.85 -13.15
CA ALA A 109 19.99 -13.54 -12.97
C ALA A 109 18.54 -13.51 -13.45
N ALA A 110 18.24 -14.17 -14.59
CA ALA A 110 16.88 -14.32 -15.09
C ALA A 110 16.00 -15.13 -14.12
N GLN A 111 16.50 -16.30 -13.66
CA GLN A 111 15.77 -17.14 -12.69
C GLN A 111 15.54 -16.42 -11.35
N LEU A 112 16.51 -15.62 -10.89
CA LEU A 112 16.40 -14.84 -9.67
C LEU A 112 15.30 -13.78 -9.83
N ALA A 113 15.28 -13.04 -10.95
CA ALA A 113 14.26 -12.05 -11.23
C ALA A 113 12.85 -12.65 -11.28
N GLU A 114 12.67 -13.79 -11.94
CA GLU A 114 11.40 -14.51 -11.98
C GLU A 114 10.95 -14.96 -10.57
N THR A 115 11.91 -15.45 -9.77
CA THR A 115 11.62 -15.90 -8.40
C THR A 115 11.26 -14.74 -7.48
N GLU A 116 11.92 -13.61 -7.63
CA GLU A 116 11.61 -12.37 -6.87
C GLU A 116 10.24 -11.81 -7.25
N GLU A 117 9.90 -11.84 -8.53
CA GLU A 117 8.56 -11.46 -9.00
C GLU A 117 7.48 -12.39 -8.44
N LEU A 118 7.72 -13.71 -8.48
CA LEU A 118 6.82 -14.70 -7.88
C LEU A 118 6.65 -14.47 -6.38
N LEU A 119 7.74 -14.29 -5.65
CA LEU A 119 7.72 -14.03 -4.20
C LEU A 119 6.92 -12.77 -3.88
N SER A 120 7.11 -11.70 -4.64
CA SER A 120 6.35 -10.46 -4.50
C SER A 120 4.85 -10.68 -4.72
N LYS A 121 4.47 -11.39 -5.79
CA LYS A 121 3.08 -11.75 -6.09
C LYS A 121 2.42 -12.61 -5.00
N LEU A 122 3.18 -13.48 -4.35
CA LEU A 122 2.67 -14.31 -3.25
C LEU A 122 2.51 -13.50 -1.97
N LEU A 123 3.50 -12.65 -1.62
CA LEU A 123 3.48 -11.85 -0.40
C LEU A 123 2.32 -10.85 -0.35
N VAL A 124 2.02 -10.16 -1.45
CA VAL A 124 0.91 -9.17 -1.50
C VAL A 124 -0.47 -9.80 -1.34
N ARG A 125 -0.59 -11.13 -1.48
CA ARG A 125 -1.84 -11.87 -1.24
C ARG A 125 -2.08 -12.16 0.22
N LEU A 126 -1.02 -12.22 1.04
CA LEU A 126 -1.14 -12.46 2.48
C LEU A 126 -1.63 -11.17 3.18
N PRO A 127 -2.78 -11.20 3.84
CA PRO A 127 -3.22 -10.05 4.64
C PRO A 127 -2.42 -9.95 5.93
N ASN A 128 -2.30 -8.75 6.50
CA ASN A 128 -1.76 -8.58 7.84
C ASN A 128 -2.60 -9.35 8.87
N ILE A 129 -1.93 -9.91 9.87
CA ILE A 129 -2.59 -10.58 10.99
C ILE A 129 -3.22 -9.55 11.93
N PRO A 130 -4.37 -9.88 12.55
CA PRO A 130 -5.02 -9.01 13.52
C PRO A 130 -4.23 -8.96 14.85
N ASN A 131 -4.38 -7.88 15.58
CA ASN A 131 -3.87 -7.78 16.95
C ASN A 131 -4.54 -8.83 17.85
N GLU A 132 -3.89 -9.18 18.96
CA GLU A 132 -4.36 -10.19 19.90
C GLU A 132 -5.74 -9.86 20.52
N ILE A 133 -6.01 -8.57 20.75
CA ILE A 133 -7.28 -8.10 21.31
C ILE A 133 -8.47 -8.20 20.35
N VAL A 134 -8.22 -8.33 19.03
CA VAL A 134 -9.30 -8.46 18.04
C VAL A 134 -9.96 -9.83 18.18
N PRO A 135 -11.29 -9.94 18.30
CA PRO A 135 -11.96 -11.22 18.36
C PRO A 135 -11.82 -12.00 17.05
N ALA A 136 -11.90 -13.32 17.13
CA ALA A 136 -12.08 -14.13 15.93
C ALA A 136 -13.50 -13.91 15.39
N GLY A 137 -13.63 -13.75 14.07
CA GLY A 137 -14.93 -13.48 13.46
C GLY A 137 -14.93 -13.65 11.95
N VAL A 138 -16.12 -13.66 11.38
CA VAL A 138 -16.39 -13.83 9.95
C VAL A 138 -17.01 -12.57 9.35
N GLY A 139 -17.73 -11.80 10.17
CA GLY A 139 -18.46 -10.61 9.74
C GLY A 139 -18.57 -9.52 10.80
N ALA A 140 -19.33 -8.49 10.49
CA ALA A 140 -19.53 -7.33 11.36
C ALA A 140 -20.25 -7.69 12.67
N GLU A 141 -21.04 -8.74 12.68
CA GLU A 141 -21.76 -9.28 13.83
C GLU A 141 -20.84 -9.79 14.94
N ASP A 142 -19.62 -10.18 14.58
CA ASP A 142 -18.62 -10.65 15.54
C ASP A 142 -17.82 -9.50 16.17
N ASN A 143 -18.03 -8.25 15.75
CA ASN A 143 -17.35 -7.10 16.29
C ASN A 143 -17.74 -6.83 17.74
N GLN A 144 -16.75 -6.53 18.59
CA GLN A 144 -16.98 -6.11 19.96
C GLN A 144 -17.01 -4.58 20.05
N VAL A 145 -18.06 -4.02 20.67
CA VAL A 145 -18.13 -2.61 20.99
C VAL A 145 -17.22 -2.34 22.20
N VAL A 146 -16.07 -1.72 21.94
CA VAL A 146 -15.07 -1.40 22.97
C VAL A 146 -15.46 -0.15 23.76
N ARG A 147 -16.09 0.83 23.11
CA ARG A 147 -16.50 2.10 23.70
C ARG A 147 -17.75 2.63 23.01
N GLN A 148 -18.70 3.10 23.78
CA GLN A 148 -19.90 3.76 23.28
C GLN A 148 -20.05 5.12 23.98
N SER A 149 -20.44 6.15 23.25
CA SER A 149 -20.82 7.44 23.82
C SER A 149 -22.20 7.31 24.48
N THR A 150 -22.35 7.86 25.68
CA THR A 150 -23.65 7.96 26.37
C THR A 150 -24.41 9.22 25.96
N ASP A 151 -23.71 10.19 25.34
CA ASP A 151 -24.26 11.50 24.98
C ASP A 151 -24.66 11.59 23.50
N THR A 152 -25.33 10.53 23.01
CA THR A 152 -25.88 10.56 21.64
C THR A 152 -27.14 11.40 21.64
N PRO A 153 -27.18 12.52 20.91
CA PRO A 153 -28.37 13.34 20.83
C PRO A 153 -29.55 12.54 20.26
N LEU A 154 -30.67 12.59 20.90
CA LEU A 154 -31.90 12.04 20.37
C LEU A 154 -32.34 12.86 19.16
N LEU A 155 -32.75 12.19 18.10
CA LEU A 155 -33.39 12.87 16.98
C LEU A 155 -34.74 13.42 17.46
N TYR A 156 -35.05 14.65 17.05
CA TYR A 156 -36.34 15.25 17.34
C TYR A 156 -37.48 14.58 16.54
N ASP A 157 -38.71 14.65 17.03
CA ASP A 157 -39.87 14.17 16.31
C ASP A 157 -40.00 14.95 14.97
N GLY A 158 -40.02 14.25 13.85
CA GLY A 158 -40.02 14.86 12.52
C GLY A 158 -38.63 15.02 11.87
N ALA A 159 -37.58 14.46 12.49
CA ALA A 159 -36.28 14.35 11.84
C ALA A 159 -36.42 13.48 10.58
N VAL A 160 -35.94 14.00 9.45
CA VAL A 160 -35.98 13.33 8.15
C VAL A 160 -34.57 13.00 7.65
N PRO A 161 -34.39 11.94 6.88
CA PRO A 161 -33.09 11.56 6.38
C PRO A 161 -32.56 12.58 5.35
N HIS A 162 -31.24 12.58 5.14
CA HIS A 162 -30.57 13.54 4.27
C HIS A 162 -31.08 13.53 2.82
N TRP A 163 -31.49 12.42 2.28
CA TRP A 163 -32.04 12.34 0.91
C TRP A 163 -33.39 13.10 0.75
N ASP A 164 -34.21 13.19 1.80
CA ASP A 164 -35.42 14.00 1.81
C ASP A 164 -35.08 15.50 1.95
N LEU A 165 -34.10 15.85 2.80
CA LEU A 165 -33.59 17.22 2.93
C LEU A 165 -32.97 17.71 1.59
N ILE A 166 -32.18 16.88 0.93
CA ILE A 166 -31.60 17.19 -0.39
C ILE A 166 -32.69 17.52 -1.40
N THR A 167 -33.78 16.76 -1.42
CA THR A 167 -34.90 16.99 -2.32
C THR A 167 -35.68 18.25 -1.92
N THR A 168 -36.01 18.41 -0.64
CA THR A 168 -36.77 19.55 -0.13
C THR A 168 -36.07 20.89 -0.38
N TYR A 169 -34.73 20.92 -0.23
CA TYR A 169 -33.94 22.14 -0.40
C TYR A 169 -33.27 22.27 -1.78
N ASP A 170 -33.52 21.34 -2.68
CA ASP A 170 -32.99 21.30 -4.05
C ASP A 170 -31.44 21.45 -4.09
N LEU A 171 -30.75 20.62 -3.31
CA LEU A 171 -29.29 20.70 -3.12
C LEU A 171 -28.49 19.82 -4.09
N VAL A 172 -29.06 18.66 -4.46
CA VAL A 172 -28.42 17.65 -5.33
C VAL A 172 -29.46 17.11 -6.30
N ASP A 173 -29.09 17.02 -7.57
CA ASP A 173 -29.90 16.48 -8.64
C ASP A 173 -29.34 15.11 -9.09
N PHE A 174 -29.88 14.05 -8.51
CA PHE A 174 -29.48 12.70 -8.84
C PHE A 174 -29.92 12.26 -10.26
N GLN A 175 -31.08 12.74 -10.74
CA GLN A 175 -31.56 12.37 -12.05
C GLN A 175 -30.67 12.91 -13.17
N THR A 176 -30.29 14.17 -13.07
CA THR A 176 -29.34 14.77 -14.00
C THR A 176 -27.95 14.14 -13.86
N GLY A 177 -27.50 13.79 -12.66
CA GLY A 177 -26.27 13.05 -12.43
C GLY A 177 -26.25 11.69 -13.16
N VAL A 178 -27.35 10.94 -13.06
CA VAL A 178 -27.53 9.68 -13.81
C VAL A 178 -27.50 9.90 -15.32
N LYS A 179 -28.13 10.95 -15.81
CA LYS A 179 -28.12 11.31 -17.24
C LYS A 179 -26.72 11.64 -17.76
N ILE A 180 -25.89 12.29 -16.95
CA ILE A 180 -24.54 12.73 -17.36
C ILE A 180 -23.55 11.55 -17.34
N THR A 181 -23.59 10.71 -16.27
CA THR A 181 -22.54 9.72 -16.03
C THR A 181 -23.12 8.33 -15.76
N GLY A 182 -24.14 8.24 -14.88
CA GLY A 182 -24.72 6.98 -14.44
C GLY A 182 -25.15 7.02 -12.98
N SER A 183 -25.70 5.92 -12.49
CA SER A 183 -26.10 5.78 -11.09
C SER A 183 -24.90 5.97 -10.17
N GLY A 184 -25.12 6.61 -9.01
CA GLY A 184 -24.07 6.84 -8.01
C GLY A 184 -23.16 8.05 -8.27
N PHE A 185 -23.51 8.90 -9.27
CA PHE A 185 -22.80 10.16 -9.52
C PHE A 185 -23.74 11.34 -9.23
N PRO A 186 -23.66 11.97 -8.03
CA PRO A 186 -24.52 13.08 -7.68
C PRO A 186 -24.12 14.38 -8.39
N LEU A 187 -25.09 15.16 -8.81
CA LEU A 187 -24.88 16.53 -9.30
C LEU A 187 -25.26 17.53 -8.23
N TYR A 188 -24.29 18.09 -7.54
CA TYR A 188 -24.53 19.21 -6.61
C TYR A 188 -24.88 20.48 -7.37
N LYS A 189 -25.90 21.21 -6.90
CA LYS A 189 -26.31 22.45 -7.56
C LYS A 189 -26.66 23.56 -6.56
N GLY A 190 -26.59 24.80 -7.01
CA GLY A 190 -27.00 25.97 -6.24
C GLY A 190 -26.37 26.03 -4.84
N ARG A 191 -27.22 26.01 -3.81
CA ARG A 191 -26.77 26.05 -2.41
C ARG A 191 -26.03 24.78 -2.00
N GLY A 192 -26.36 23.62 -2.59
CA GLY A 192 -25.66 22.37 -2.34
C GLY A 192 -24.20 22.43 -2.78
N ALA A 193 -23.94 22.90 -4.00
CA ALA A 193 -22.57 23.07 -4.50
C ALA A 193 -21.79 24.14 -3.69
N LYS A 194 -22.48 25.21 -3.23
CA LYS A 194 -21.85 26.20 -2.36
C LYS A 194 -21.49 25.64 -0.99
N LEU A 195 -22.36 24.81 -0.40
CA LEU A 195 -22.10 24.15 0.88
C LEU A 195 -20.93 23.17 0.77
N GLN A 196 -20.90 22.34 -0.27
CA GLN A 196 -19.79 21.40 -0.54
C GLN A 196 -18.44 22.13 -0.58
N ARG A 197 -18.35 23.21 -1.36
CA ARG A 197 -17.14 24.03 -1.45
C ARG A 197 -16.77 24.68 -0.11
N ALA A 198 -17.75 25.16 0.65
CA ALA A 198 -17.52 25.78 1.96
C ALA A 198 -16.96 24.76 2.98
N LEU A 199 -17.45 23.53 2.96
CA LEU A 199 -16.93 22.46 3.81
C LEU A 199 -15.49 22.07 3.44
N ILE A 200 -15.18 21.96 2.14
CA ILE A 200 -13.82 21.69 1.68
C ILE A 200 -12.86 22.80 2.17
N GLN A 201 -13.25 24.07 1.96
CA GLN A 201 -12.45 25.21 2.42
C GLN A 201 -12.25 25.19 3.93
N TYR A 202 -13.31 24.95 4.71
CA TYR A 202 -13.25 24.88 6.16
C TYR A 202 -12.26 23.80 6.64
N PHE A 203 -12.31 22.59 6.07
CA PHE A 203 -11.40 21.53 6.47
C PHE A 203 -9.95 21.81 6.11
N LEU A 204 -9.69 22.40 4.94
CA LEU A 204 -8.34 22.80 4.54
C LEU A 204 -7.78 23.89 5.44
N ASP A 205 -8.56 24.94 5.72
CA ASP A 205 -8.15 26.03 6.62
C ASP A 205 -7.89 25.51 8.04
N TYR A 206 -8.73 24.59 8.54
CA TYR A 206 -8.55 23.98 9.85
C TYR A 206 -7.26 23.15 9.92
N ASN A 207 -6.99 22.33 8.90
CA ASN A 207 -5.81 21.46 8.85
C ASN A 207 -4.52 22.30 8.72
N THR A 208 -4.52 23.31 7.86
CA THR A 208 -3.35 24.19 7.68
C THR A 208 -3.06 25.00 8.95
N ALA A 209 -4.08 25.48 9.65
CA ALA A 209 -3.93 26.11 10.96
C ALA A 209 -3.38 25.14 12.03
N ALA A 210 -3.63 23.83 11.90
CA ALA A 210 -3.06 22.79 12.75
C ALA A 210 -1.63 22.35 12.34
N GLY A 211 -1.02 23.05 11.36
CA GLY A 211 0.36 22.83 10.92
C GLY A 211 0.54 21.76 9.86
N TYR A 212 -0.53 21.40 9.12
CA TYR A 212 -0.41 20.55 7.95
C TYR A 212 -0.08 21.40 6.72
N THR A 213 0.83 20.90 5.88
CA THR A 213 1.11 21.51 4.58
C THR A 213 0.07 21.01 3.57
N GLU A 214 -0.58 21.95 2.89
CA GLU A 214 -1.56 21.62 1.86
C GLU A 214 -0.88 21.22 0.56
N TYR A 215 -1.39 20.14 -0.07
CA TYR A 215 -0.99 19.64 -1.36
C TYR A 215 -2.19 19.53 -2.29
N LEU A 216 -1.97 19.78 -3.57
CA LEU A 216 -2.94 19.52 -4.64
C LEU A 216 -2.34 18.46 -5.58
N PRO A 217 -2.55 17.16 -5.31
CA PRO A 217 -1.96 16.09 -6.08
C PRO A 217 -2.75 15.80 -7.37
N PRO A 218 -2.14 15.04 -8.32
CA PRO A 218 -2.86 14.44 -9.43
C PRO A 218 -3.98 13.51 -8.95
N PHE A 219 -5.10 13.46 -9.71
CA PHE A 219 -6.24 12.58 -9.42
C PHE A 219 -6.15 11.23 -10.12
N MET A 220 -5.13 11.03 -10.92
CA MET A 220 -4.75 9.77 -11.54
C MET A 220 -3.35 9.38 -11.07
N VAL A 221 -3.16 8.09 -10.82
CA VAL A 221 -1.89 7.54 -10.35
C VAL A 221 -1.48 6.34 -11.19
N ASN A 222 -0.18 6.08 -11.25
CA ASN A 222 0.36 4.87 -11.85
C ASN A 222 0.18 3.65 -10.94
N GLU A 223 0.41 2.47 -11.50
CA GLU A 223 0.31 1.19 -10.81
C GLU A 223 1.17 1.12 -9.54
N ALA A 224 2.42 1.60 -9.61
CA ALA A 224 3.34 1.58 -8.47
C ALA A 224 2.83 2.40 -7.28
N SER A 225 2.16 3.53 -7.52
CA SER A 225 1.53 4.33 -6.46
C SER A 225 0.32 3.63 -5.85
N ALA A 226 -0.48 2.94 -6.66
CA ALA A 226 -1.61 2.17 -6.17
C ALA A 226 -1.17 0.95 -5.32
N TYR A 227 -0.06 0.30 -5.68
CA TYR A 227 0.58 -0.73 -4.85
C TYR A 227 1.17 -0.14 -3.56
N GLY A 228 1.78 1.03 -3.61
CA GLY A 228 2.45 1.67 -2.46
C GLY A 228 1.53 1.92 -1.27
N THR A 229 0.23 2.08 -1.48
CA THR A 229 -0.80 2.26 -0.45
C THR A 229 -1.78 1.10 -0.33
N GLY A 230 -1.50 -0.04 -0.98
CA GLY A 230 -2.29 -1.26 -0.86
C GLY A 230 -3.64 -1.22 -1.56
N GLN A 231 -3.85 -0.32 -2.52
CA GLN A 231 -5.05 -0.32 -3.38
C GLN A 231 -4.97 -1.45 -4.41
N LEU A 232 -3.77 -1.84 -4.80
CA LEU A 232 -3.51 -3.01 -5.60
C LEU A 232 -2.81 -4.10 -4.76
N PRO A 233 -3.05 -5.39 -5.06
CA PRO A 233 -4.00 -5.88 -6.07
C PRO A 233 -5.46 -5.59 -5.67
N ASP A 234 -6.24 -5.10 -6.62
CA ASP A 234 -7.66 -4.74 -6.39
C ASP A 234 -8.53 -6.00 -6.31
N LYS A 235 -8.59 -6.60 -5.13
CA LYS A 235 -9.30 -7.86 -4.85
C LYS A 235 -10.83 -7.69 -4.90
N GLU A 236 -11.30 -6.46 -4.70
CA GLU A 236 -12.73 -6.14 -4.58
C GLU A 236 -13.28 -5.43 -5.81
N GLY A 237 -12.44 -5.11 -6.80
CA GLY A 237 -12.83 -4.40 -8.02
C GLY A 237 -13.27 -2.95 -7.76
N GLN A 238 -12.63 -2.28 -6.81
CA GLN A 238 -13.01 -0.92 -6.36
C GLN A 238 -12.42 0.20 -7.22
N MET A 239 -11.30 -0.08 -7.92
CA MET A 239 -10.56 0.92 -8.66
C MET A 239 -11.14 1.16 -10.06
N TYR A 240 -11.23 2.42 -10.46
CA TYR A 240 -11.41 2.80 -11.85
C TYR A 240 -10.07 2.77 -12.57
N TYR A 241 -9.93 1.90 -13.55
CA TYR A 241 -8.71 1.68 -14.32
C TYR A 241 -8.86 2.15 -15.76
N MET A 242 -7.84 2.85 -16.27
CA MET A 242 -7.74 3.32 -17.65
C MET A 242 -6.65 2.51 -18.38
N PRO A 243 -7.04 1.48 -19.15
CA PRO A 243 -6.08 0.55 -19.77
C PRO A 243 -5.14 1.19 -20.78
N ALA A 244 -5.59 2.23 -21.50
CA ALA A 244 -4.80 2.87 -22.55
C ALA A 244 -3.53 3.53 -22.02
N ASP A 245 -3.59 4.08 -20.80
CA ASP A 245 -2.50 4.84 -20.18
C ASP A 245 -1.88 4.10 -18.99
N ASN A 246 -2.46 2.96 -18.59
CA ASN A 246 -2.13 2.23 -17.37
C ASN A 246 -2.23 3.11 -16.11
N PHE A 247 -3.30 3.91 -16.00
CA PHE A 247 -3.57 4.78 -14.86
C PHE A 247 -4.84 4.37 -14.11
N TYR A 248 -4.90 4.77 -12.86
CA TYR A 248 -6.02 4.54 -11.95
C TYR A 248 -6.54 5.88 -11.42
N LEU A 249 -7.86 6.07 -11.40
CA LEU A 249 -8.46 7.18 -10.65
C LEU A 249 -8.31 6.91 -9.16
N ILE A 250 -7.94 7.92 -8.40
CA ILE A 250 -7.67 7.78 -6.97
C ILE A 250 -8.96 7.56 -6.16
N PRO A 251 -8.99 6.61 -5.22
CA PRO A 251 -10.10 6.42 -4.27
C PRO A 251 -9.97 7.31 -3.02
N THR A 252 -8.83 7.97 -2.86
CA THR A 252 -8.46 8.83 -1.72
C THR A 252 -7.19 9.61 -2.05
N ALA A 253 -7.05 10.82 -1.51
CA ALA A 253 -5.82 11.60 -1.60
C ALA A 253 -4.62 10.92 -0.91
N GLU A 254 -4.87 10.00 0.01
CA GLU A 254 -3.83 9.18 0.66
C GLU A 254 -2.88 8.56 -0.38
N VAL A 255 -3.43 8.04 -1.49
CA VAL A 255 -2.61 7.38 -2.51
C VAL A 255 -1.53 8.29 -3.07
N PRO A 256 -1.82 9.44 -3.69
CA PRO A 256 -0.78 10.30 -4.24
C PRO A 256 0.10 10.94 -3.16
N ILE A 257 -0.46 11.43 -2.04
CA ILE A 257 0.36 12.18 -1.07
C ILE A 257 1.29 11.29 -0.24
N THR A 258 0.89 10.05 0.08
CA THR A 258 1.79 9.09 0.75
C THR A 258 2.94 8.66 -0.19
N ASN A 259 2.66 8.53 -1.48
CA ASN A 259 3.66 8.16 -2.48
C ASN A 259 4.67 9.27 -2.82
N ILE A 260 4.50 10.50 -2.32
CA ILE A 260 5.52 11.55 -2.41
C ILE A 260 6.86 11.04 -1.84
N TYR A 261 6.80 10.25 -0.78
CA TYR A 261 7.99 9.73 -0.09
C TYR A 261 8.26 8.23 -0.36
N ARG A 262 7.63 7.66 -1.42
CA ARG A 262 7.91 6.28 -1.80
C ARG A 262 9.37 6.15 -2.25
N ASP A 263 10.04 5.08 -1.79
CA ASP A 263 11.43 4.75 -2.07
C ASP A 263 12.45 5.82 -1.59
N GLU A 264 12.04 6.70 -0.66
CA GLU A 264 12.91 7.71 -0.07
C GLU A 264 13.30 7.36 1.38
N ILE A 265 14.54 7.68 1.75
CA ILE A 265 15.00 7.63 3.13
C ILE A 265 14.85 9.04 3.72
N ILE A 266 13.83 9.20 4.57
CA ILE A 266 13.50 10.48 5.18
C ILE A 266 14.46 10.76 6.34
N PRO A 267 15.17 11.93 6.34
CA PRO A 267 15.99 12.32 7.47
C PRO A 267 15.15 12.45 8.76
N HIS A 268 15.61 11.89 9.86
CA HIS A 268 14.94 11.96 11.16
C HIS A 268 14.55 13.40 11.58
N ALA A 269 15.40 14.37 11.30
CA ALA A 269 15.15 15.78 11.61
C ALA A 269 13.99 16.41 10.82
N SER A 270 13.51 15.75 9.74
CA SER A 270 12.37 16.23 8.96
C SER A 270 11.02 15.76 9.51
N LEU A 271 11.03 14.86 10.50
CA LEU A 271 9.81 14.32 11.10
C LEU A 271 9.31 15.18 12.26
N PRO A 272 8.00 15.30 12.48
CA PRO A 272 6.93 14.74 11.67
C PRO A 272 6.67 15.54 10.39
N ILE A 273 6.32 14.84 9.28
CA ILE A 273 5.85 15.47 8.05
C ILE A 273 4.32 15.39 8.05
N LYS A 274 3.65 16.53 8.06
CA LYS A 274 2.20 16.63 8.10
C LYS A 274 1.68 17.17 6.77
N MET A 275 0.81 16.42 6.11
CA MET A 275 0.26 16.74 4.80
C MET A 275 -1.26 16.70 4.82
N THR A 276 -1.91 17.64 4.14
CA THR A 276 -3.35 17.62 3.88
C THR A 276 -3.61 17.84 2.39
N ALA A 277 -4.66 17.23 1.87
CA ALA A 277 -5.06 17.40 0.48
C ALA A 277 -6.56 17.24 0.32
N TYR A 278 -7.16 18.09 -0.52
CA TYR A 278 -8.49 17.89 -1.06
C TYR A 278 -8.38 17.20 -2.42
N THR A 279 -9.20 16.16 -2.63
CA THR A 279 -9.39 15.56 -3.95
C THR A 279 -10.83 15.07 -4.13
N PRO A 280 -11.35 15.06 -5.38
CA PRO A 280 -12.40 14.12 -5.74
C PRO A 280 -11.84 12.71 -5.61
N CYS A 281 -12.68 11.78 -5.18
CA CYS A 281 -12.34 10.39 -4.97
C CYS A 281 -13.31 9.51 -5.78
N PHE A 282 -12.82 8.40 -6.30
CA PHE A 282 -13.56 7.53 -7.21
C PHE A 282 -13.52 6.09 -6.69
N ARG A 283 -14.70 5.49 -6.47
CA ARG A 283 -14.85 4.10 -6.05
C ARG A 283 -15.95 3.42 -6.83
N ARG A 284 -15.71 2.20 -7.28
CA ARG A 284 -16.72 1.43 -8.01
C ARG A 284 -17.86 0.94 -7.11
N GLU A 285 -17.67 1.00 -5.79
CA GLU A 285 -18.64 0.55 -4.77
C GLU A 285 -19.20 -0.85 -5.08
N ALA A 286 -18.36 -1.74 -5.63
CA ALA A 286 -18.73 -3.08 -6.02
C ALA A 286 -19.28 -3.86 -4.81
N GLY A 287 -20.43 -4.50 -4.99
CA GLY A 287 -21.09 -5.26 -3.93
C GLY A 287 -21.95 -4.46 -2.95
N SER A 288 -22.13 -3.15 -3.16
CA SER A 288 -23.00 -2.32 -2.31
C SER A 288 -24.44 -2.35 -2.80
N PHE A 289 -25.41 -2.69 -1.91
CA PHE A 289 -26.83 -2.83 -2.25
C PHE A 289 -27.76 -2.25 -1.17
N GLY A 290 -29.00 -1.97 -1.57
CA GLY A 290 -30.10 -1.69 -0.65
C GLY A 290 -30.08 -0.31 0.00
N LYS A 291 -30.26 -0.24 1.33
CA LYS A 291 -30.38 1.03 2.07
C LYS A 291 -29.10 1.86 2.06
N ASP A 292 -27.94 1.20 1.95
CA ASP A 292 -26.63 1.83 2.04
C ASP A 292 -26.31 2.70 0.82
N VAL A 293 -26.99 2.50 -0.31
CA VAL A 293 -26.79 3.27 -1.55
C VAL A 293 -27.79 4.44 -1.70
N ARG A 294 -28.62 4.72 -0.70
CA ARG A 294 -29.54 5.86 -0.75
C ARG A 294 -28.83 7.18 -0.51
N GLY A 295 -29.21 8.18 -1.30
CA GLY A 295 -28.71 9.55 -1.15
C GLY A 295 -27.20 9.63 -1.39
N LEU A 296 -26.47 10.19 -0.41
CA LEU A 296 -25.02 10.42 -0.48
C LEU A 296 -24.19 9.42 0.37
N ASN A 297 -24.79 8.37 0.90
CA ASN A 297 -24.10 7.44 1.78
C ASN A 297 -22.97 6.68 1.06
N ARG A 298 -23.26 6.19 -0.16
CA ARG A 298 -22.29 5.51 -1.03
C ARG A 298 -22.47 5.98 -2.45
N VAL A 299 -21.46 6.65 -2.96
CA VAL A 299 -21.46 7.22 -4.31
C VAL A 299 -20.14 6.90 -5.00
N HIS A 300 -20.17 6.80 -6.33
CA HIS A 300 -18.99 6.47 -7.14
C HIS A 300 -17.97 7.60 -7.20
N GLN A 301 -18.44 8.84 -7.02
CA GLN A 301 -17.60 10.04 -6.91
C GLN A 301 -18.02 10.85 -5.70
N PHE A 302 -17.06 11.24 -4.86
CA PHE A 302 -17.25 12.08 -3.69
C PHE A 302 -16.00 12.91 -3.42
N ASP A 303 -16.15 13.95 -2.58
CA ASP A 303 -15.04 14.81 -2.19
C ASP A 303 -14.50 14.41 -0.82
N LYS A 304 -13.18 14.45 -0.67
CA LYS A 304 -12.49 14.10 0.58
C LYS A 304 -11.35 15.06 0.86
N VAL A 305 -11.30 15.56 2.08
CA VAL A 305 -10.12 16.23 2.62
C VAL A 305 -9.39 15.22 3.50
N GLU A 306 -8.17 14.89 3.13
CA GLU A 306 -7.33 13.88 3.75
C GLU A 306 -6.24 14.53 4.58
N ILE A 307 -5.81 13.85 5.65
CA ILE A 307 -4.58 14.17 6.39
C ILE A 307 -3.67 12.94 6.42
N VAL A 308 -2.38 13.16 6.16
CA VAL A 308 -1.35 12.14 6.29
C VAL A 308 -0.22 12.69 7.15
N CYS A 309 0.22 11.90 8.11
CA CYS A 309 1.35 12.25 8.96
C CYS A 309 2.39 11.14 8.92
N LEU A 310 3.61 11.48 8.47
CA LEU A 310 4.78 10.61 8.62
C LEU A 310 5.47 10.98 9.92
N THR A 311 5.56 10.03 10.82
CA THR A 311 6.11 10.25 12.16
C THR A 311 7.05 9.13 12.54
N GLU A 312 7.81 9.33 13.63
CA GLU A 312 8.56 8.27 14.27
C GLU A 312 7.61 7.18 14.76
N ALA A 313 8.13 5.95 14.78
CA ALA A 313 7.34 4.78 15.16
C ALA A 313 6.76 4.83 16.59
N GLU A 314 7.27 5.72 17.44
CA GLU A 314 6.91 5.85 18.85
C GLU A 314 5.91 6.98 19.12
N LYS A 315 5.61 7.78 18.11
CA LYS A 315 4.66 8.91 18.14
C LYS A 315 3.51 8.64 17.22
#